data_3cc4c0bab94b8bf784a6f98416112fd4
#
_entry.id   3cc4c0bab94b8bf784a6f98416112fd4
#
_cell.length_a   1.000
_cell.length_b   1.000
_cell.length_c   1.000
_cell.angle_alpha   90.00
_cell.angle_beta   90.00
_cell.angle_gamma   90.00
#
_symmetry.space_group_name_H-M   'P 1'
#
loop_
_entity.id
_entity.type
_entity.pdbx_description
1 polymer ?
#
loop_
_entity_poly.entity_id
_entity_poly.type
_entity_poly.pdbx_seq_one_letter_code
_entity_poly.pdbx_strand_id
1 'polypeptide(L)'
;MENKNQTRASQTNKSDSTKVETRAAEVKPVEQKKVWTPPSYLDTPNAPNGFRHRWVRTEILGFVDTKNIQGRLRSGYELVRADEFPEEDYPAITDGKYAGVIGHGGLVLTRVPEEIAQQRTEYYMKQAQDQQTAIDADLAKEQHKSMPINVDRDTRVTFGGSKKS
;
A
#
# COMPACT_ATOMS: atom_id res chain seq x y z
N MET A 1 -47.82 -74.28 11.87
CA MET A 1 -48.37 -72.91 11.91
C MET A 1 -47.48 -72.03 11.11
N GLU A 2 -47.97 -71.70 9.94
CA GLU A 2 -47.29 -70.90 8.92
C GLU A 2 -47.24 -69.42 9.32
N ASN A 3 -46.21 -68.78 8.94
CA ASN A 3 -46.30 -67.37 8.72
C ASN A 3 -45.36 -66.96 7.58
N LYS A 4 -45.99 -66.67 6.48
CA LYS A 4 -45.45 -66.16 5.24
C LYS A 4 -45.06 -64.68 5.44
N ASN A 5 -43.82 -64.31 5.16
CA ASN A 5 -43.48 -62.96 4.87
C ASN A 5 -43.08 -62.77 3.41
N GLN A 6 -43.96 -62.08 2.71
CA GLN A 6 -43.86 -61.78 1.30
C GLN A 6 -42.78 -60.69 1.11
N THR A 7 -41.77 -60.99 0.31
CA THR A 7 -40.79 -60.11 -0.23
C THR A 7 -41.41 -59.23 -1.32
N ARG A 8 -41.41 -57.97 -1.13
CA ARG A 8 -41.91 -56.97 -2.08
C ARG A 8 -40.83 -56.68 -3.14
N ALA A 9 -41.16 -56.96 -4.37
CA ALA A 9 -40.35 -56.80 -5.53
C ALA A 9 -39.94 -55.33 -5.76
N SER A 10 -38.67 -55.16 -6.01
CA SER A 10 -38.04 -53.92 -6.42
C SER A 10 -38.52 -53.53 -7.84
N GLN A 11 -39.20 -52.44 -7.97
CA GLN A 11 -39.50 -51.84 -9.27
C GLN A 11 -38.31 -50.95 -9.69
N THR A 12 -37.63 -51.38 -10.73
CA THR A 12 -36.64 -50.58 -11.44
C THR A 12 -37.33 -49.46 -12.19
N ASN A 13 -37.19 -48.25 -11.68
CA ASN A 13 -37.56 -47.06 -12.44
C ASN A 13 -36.42 -46.72 -13.42
N LYS A 14 -36.74 -46.83 -14.67
CA LYS A 14 -35.99 -46.39 -15.83
C LYS A 14 -35.90 -44.88 -15.74
N SER A 15 -34.71 -44.32 -15.37
CA SER A 15 -34.47 -42.89 -15.39
C SER A 15 -34.33 -42.41 -16.83
N ASP A 16 -35.29 -41.67 -17.25
CA ASP A 16 -35.29 -40.86 -18.45
C ASP A 16 -34.20 -39.77 -18.30
N SER A 17 -33.20 -39.79 -19.15
CA SER A 17 -32.12 -38.84 -19.16
C SER A 17 -32.58 -37.52 -19.76
N THR A 18 -33.21 -36.69 -18.95
CA THR A 18 -33.44 -35.29 -19.31
C THR A 18 -32.14 -34.54 -19.23
N LYS A 19 -31.59 -34.25 -20.39
CA LYS A 19 -30.45 -33.39 -20.61
C LYS A 19 -30.74 -32.02 -19.99
N VAL A 20 -30.23 -31.78 -18.80
CA VAL A 20 -30.27 -30.46 -18.18
C VAL A 20 -29.28 -29.58 -18.94
N GLU A 21 -29.77 -28.74 -19.82
CA GLU A 21 -29.02 -27.66 -20.39
C GLU A 21 -28.64 -26.70 -19.25
N THR A 22 -27.41 -26.79 -18.80
CA THR A 22 -26.81 -25.82 -17.91
C THR A 22 -26.72 -24.52 -18.68
N ARG A 23 -27.69 -23.64 -18.49
CA ARG A 23 -27.55 -22.24 -18.86
C ARG A 23 -26.34 -21.74 -18.09
N ALA A 24 -25.19 -21.63 -18.78
CA ALA A 24 -24.09 -20.84 -18.30
C ALA A 24 -24.63 -19.41 -18.11
N ALA A 25 -24.94 -19.06 -16.89
CA ALA A 25 -25.29 -17.70 -16.54
C ALA A 25 -24.07 -16.89 -16.91
N GLU A 26 -24.14 -16.10 -17.98
CA GLU A 26 -23.20 -15.03 -18.24
C GLU A 26 -23.16 -14.17 -16.98
N VAL A 27 -22.12 -14.37 -16.18
CA VAL A 27 -21.80 -13.49 -15.07
C VAL A 27 -21.41 -12.17 -15.72
N LYS A 28 -22.38 -11.30 -15.92
CA LYS A 28 -22.10 -9.90 -16.25
C LYS A 28 -21.16 -9.39 -15.16
N PRO A 29 -19.99 -8.81 -15.52
CA PRO A 29 -19.12 -8.23 -14.50
C PRO A 29 -19.97 -7.24 -13.72
N VAL A 30 -20.09 -7.49 -12.43
CA VAL A 30 -20.78 -6.59 -11.50
C VAL A 30 -19.93 -5.32 -11.52
N GLU A 31 -20.40 -4.28 -12.23
CA GLU A 31 -19.82 -2.95 -12.14
C GLU A 31 -19.85 -2.56 -10.66
N GLN A 32 -18.70 -2.63 -10.04
CA GLN A 32 -18.53 -2.16 -8.67
C GLN A 32 -18.94 -0.70 -8.66
N LYS A 33 -20.06 -0.38 -8.03
CA LYS A 33 -20.51 1.01 -7.87
C LYS A 33 -19.37 1.76 -7.24
N LYS A 34 -18.76 2.67 -7.99
CA LYS A 34 -17.71 3.56 -7.51
C LYS A 34 -18.28 4.32 -6.32
N VAL A 35 -17.84 3.96 -5.12
CA VAL A 35 -18.22 4.70 -3.91
C VAL A 35 -17.57 6.07 -4.01
N TRP A 36 -18.39 7.14 -3.91
CA TRP A 36 -17.87 8.49 -3.94
C TRP A 36 -16.92 8.69 -2.75
N THR A 37 -15.70 9.11 -3.05
CA THR A 37 -14.70 9.55 -2.08
C THR A 37 -14.39 11.01 -2.34
N PRO A 38 -14.15 11.83 -1.31
CA PRO A 38 -13.78 13.22 -1.52
C PRO A 38 -12.48 13.28 -2.34
N PRO A 39 -12.42 14.15 -3.38
CA PRO A 39 -11.23 14.25 -4.22
C PRO A 39 -10.03 14.73 -3.38
N SER A 40 -8.90 14.10 -3.58
CA SER A 40 -7.64 14.48 -2.97
C SER A 40 -6.79 15.25 -3.99
N TYR A 41 -6.24 16.39 -3.59
CA TYR A 41 -5.30 17.13 -4.43
C TYR A 41 -3.94 16.43 -4.60
N LEU A 42 -3.70 15.38 -3.82
CA LEU A 42 -2.49 14.59 -3.85
C LEU A 42 -2.70 13.21 -4.47
N ASP A 43 -3.78 13.03 -5.22
CA ASP A 43 -3.99 11.81 -5.98
C ASP A 43 -2.87 11.66 -7.02
N THR A 44 -2.38 10.43 -7.16
CA THR A 44 -1.26 10.12 -8.04
C THR A 44 -1.69 9.07 -9.06
N PRO A 45 -1.15 9.13 -10.29
CA PRO A 45 -1.31 8.02 -11.23
C PRO A 45 -0.75 6.73 -10.64
N ASN A 46 -1.18 5.60 -11.19
CA ASN A 46 -0.60 4.32 -10.83
C ASN A 46 0.87 4.29 -11.24
N ALA A 47 1.75 3.94 -10.29
CA ALA A 47 3.16 3.82 -10.60
C ALA A 47 3.39 2.65 -11.57
N PRO A 48 4.30 2.78 -12.55
CA PRO A 48 4.73 1.67 -13.36
C PRO A 48 5.30 0.52 -12.51
N ASN A 49 5.22 -0.73 -13.01
CA ASN A 49 5.74 -1.88 -12.31
C ASN A 49 7.21 -1.69 -11.91
N GLY A 50 7.54 -1.96 -10.66
CA GLY A 50 8.89 -1.79 -10.11
C GLY A 50 9.25 -0.35 -9.70
N PHE A 51 8.31 0.58 -9.77
CA PHE A 51 8.49 1.95 -9.33
C PHE A 51 7.48 2.34 -8.25
N ARG A 52 7.88 3.31 -7.44
CA ARG A 52 7.05 3.90 -6.39
C ARG A 52 6.97 5.40 -6.57
N HIS A 53 5.77 5.95 -6.57
CA HIS A 53 5.55 7.40 -6.62
C HIS A 53 5.71 8.04 -5.24
N ARG A 54 6.22 9.27 -5.24
CA ARG A 54 6.36 10.08 -4.02
C ARG A 54 6.27 11.56 -4.34
N TRP A 55 5.50 12.29 -3.53
CA TRP A 55 5.50 13.74 -3.54
C TRP A 55 6.77 14.29 -2.87
N VAL A 56 7.43 15.22 -3.54
CA VAL A 56 8.63 15.89 -3.05
C VAL A 56 8.41 17.39 -3.08
N ARG A 57 8.71 18.05 -1.97
CA ARG A 57 8.56 19.49 -1.84
C ARG A 57 9.68 20.20 -2.60
N THR A 58 9.28 21.18 -3.41
CA THR A 58 10.19 22.07 -4.16
C THR A 58 10.21 23.48 -3.61
N GLU A 59 9.15 23.86 -2.86
CA GLU A 59 8.96 25.23 -2.38
C GLU A 59 8.40 25.25 -0.95
N ILE A 60 8.85 26.24 -0.16
CA ILE A 60 8.33 26.53 1.18
C ILE A 60 8.09 28.03 1.25
N LEU A 61 6.83 28.45 1.50
CA LEU A 61 6.48 29.87 1.70
C LEU A 61 6.99 30.79 0.57
N GLY A 62 6.96 30.34 -0.68
CA GLY A 62 7.48 31.09 -1.83
C GLY A 62 8.98 30.97 -2.06
N PHE A 63 9.72 30.25 -1.22
CA PHE A 63 11.16 30.03 -1.38
C PHE A 63 11.45 28.63 -1.91
N VAL A 64 12.33 28.55 -2.92
CA VAL A 64 12.72 27.28 -3.53
C VAL A 64 13.55 26.44 -2.55
N ASP A 65 13.07 25.21 -2.24
CA ASP A 65 13.80 24.25 -1.41
C ASP A 65 14.75 23.39 -2.27
N THR A 66 15.78 24.03 -2.78
CA THR A 66 16.78 23.39 -3.65
C THR A 66 17.46 22.19 -2.99
N LYS A 67 17.70 22.26 -1.67
CA LYS A 67 18.39 21.19 -0.93
C LYS A 67 17.58 19.90 -0.92
N ASN A 68 16.27 20.00 -0.69
CA ASN A 68 15.40 18.84 -0.64
C ASN A 68 15.28 18.15 -2.02
N ILE A 69 14.93 18.92 -3.05
CA ILE A 69 14.70 18.35 -4.38
C ILE A 69 15.99 17.77 -4.98
N GLN A 70 17.12 18.49 -4.88
CA GLN A 70 18.39 17.97 -5.39
C GLN A 70 18.87 16.74 -4.63
N GLY A 71 18.67 16.70 -3.31
CA GLY A 71 18.99 15.52 -2.51
C GLY A 71 18.19 14.29 -2.97
N ARG A 72 16.92 14.48 -3.33
CA ARG A 72 16.10 13.39 -3.87
C ARG A 72 16.55 12.94 -5.25
N LEU A 73 16.77 13.87 -6.17
CA LEU A 73 17.25 13.54 -7.52
C LEU A 73 18.59 12.79 -7.47
N ARG A 74 19.53 13.19 -6.62
CA ARG A 74 20.81 12.47 -6.39
C ARG A 74 20.61 11.07 -5.78
N SER A 75 19.49 10.85 -5.08
CA SER A 75 19.15 9.56 -4.50
C SER A 75 18.39 8.64 -5.48
N GLY A 76 18.39 8.95 -6.78
CA GLY A 76 17.76 8.13 -7.81
C GLY A 76 16.27 8.38 -8.01
N TYR A 77 15.74 9.52 -7.52
CA TYR A 77 14.37 9.93 -7.84
C TYR A 77 14.32 10.63 -9.20
N GLU A 78 13.32 10.33 -10.00
CA GLU A 78 13.02 10.94 -11.28
C GLU A 78 11.73 11.74 -11.21
N LEU A 79 11.65 12.84 -11.94
CA LEU A 79 10.44 13.65 -12.04
C LEU A 79 9.43 12.98 -12.96
N VAL A 80 8.16 12.95 -12.56
CA VAL A 80 7.07 12.39 -13.35
C VAL A 80 6.39 13.50 -14.13
N ARG A 81 6.32 13.36 -15.46
CA ARG A 81 5.72 14.34 -16.35
C ARG A 81 4.26 14.03 -16.61
N ALA A 82 3.45 15.06 -16.80
CA ALA A 82 2.05 14.90 -17.14
C ALA A 82 1.85 14.21 -18.51
N ASP A 83 2.79 14.42 -19.43
CA ASP A 83 2.76 13.80 -20.76
C ASP A 83 2.84 12.27 -20.73
N GLU A 84 3.33 11.70 -19.62
CA GLU A 84 3.40 10.24 -19.41
C GLU A 84 2.02 9.61 -19.12
N PHE A 85 1.04 10.43 -18.71
CA PHE A 85 -0.30 9.98 -18.33
C PHE A 85 -1.40 10.78 -19.04
N PRO A 86 -1.51 10.67 -20.38
CA PRO A 86 -2.45 11.48 -21.16
C PRO A 86 -3.93 11.15 -20.91
N GLU A 87 -4.21 9.98 -20.33
CA GLU A 87 -5.58 9.54 -20.06
C GLU A 87 -6.18 10.20 -18.81
N GLU A 88 -5.36 10.79 -17.95
CA GLU A 88 -5.77 11.40 -16.72
C GLU A 88 -5.30 12.87 -16.66
N ASP A 89 -6.21 13.77 -16.28
CA ASP A 89 -5.93 15.21 -16.20
C ASP A 89 -5.31 15.57 -14.85
N TYR A 90 -4.00 15.33 -14.72
CA TYR A 90 -3.26 15.74 -13.52
C TYR A 90 -2.77 17.18 -13.62
N PRO A 91 -2.78 17.94 -12.51
CA PRO A 91 -2.26 19.28 -12.50
C PRO A 91 -0.75 19.28 -12.80
N ALA A 92 -0.37 19.92 -13.89
CA ALA A 92 1.02 20.11 -14.28
C ALA A 92 1.49 21.52 -13.94
N ILE A 93 2.75 21.65 -13.56
CA ILE A 93 3.38 22.96 -13.38
C ILE A 93 3.56 23.60 -14.75
N THR A 94 3.04 24.82 -14.93
CA THR A 94 3.08 25.53 -16.19
C THR A 94 4.40 26.27 -16.42
N ASP A 95 5.02 26.78 -15.36
CA ASP A 95 6.14 27.69 -15.46
C ASP A 95 7.38 27.24 -14.64
N GLY A 96 8.53 27.71 -15.08
CA GLY A 96 9.78 27.51 -14.34
C GLY A 96 10.53 26.21 -14.64
N LYS A 97 11.43 25.85 -13.75
CA LYS A 97 12.36 24.71 -13.94
C LYS A 97 11.64 23.35 -14.02
N TYR A 98 10.48 23.24 -13.45
CA TYR A 98 9.71 22.00 -13.36
C TYR A 98 8.47 22.01 -14.26
N ALA A 99 8.46 22.85 -15.29
CA ALA A 99 7.36 22.91 -16.25
C ALA A 99 7.08 21.55 -16.89
N GLY A 100 5.81 21.17 -16.99
CA GLY A 100 5.35 19.88 -17.50
C GLY A 100 5.46 18.71 -16.52
N VAL A 101 5.95 18.93 -15.30
CA VAL A 101 5.94 17.93 -14.23
C VAL A 101 4.62 17.98 -13.48
N ILE A 102 4.09 16.82 -13.09
CA ILE A 102 2.92 16.75 -12.23
C ILE A 102 3.25 17.38 -10.89
N GLY A 103 2.52 18.45 -10.53
CA GLY A 103 2.80 19.16 -9.30
C GLY A 103 1.66 20.04 -8.85
N HIS A 104 1.57 20.26 -7.54
CA HIS A 104 0.56 21.11 -6.92
C HIS A 104 1.10 21.72 -5.61
N GLY A 105 0.84 23.02 -5.41
CA GLY A 105 1.12 23.68 -4.12
C GLY A 105 2.57 23.60 -3.64
N GLY A 106 3.56 23.72 -4.55
CA GLY A 106 4.98 23.60 -4.19
C GLY A 106 5.48 22.17 -4.00
N LEU A 107 4.68 21.18 -4.41
CA LEU A 107 5.05 19.77 -4.45
C LEU A 107 5.17 19.32 -5.91
N VAL A 108 6.10 18.41 -6.18
CA VAL A 108 6.24 17.72 -7.47
C VAL A 108 6.16 16.22 -7.27
N LEU A 109 5.58 15.55 -8.24
CA LEU A 109 5.53 14.10 -8.25
C LEU A 109 6.86 13.54 -8.76
N THR A 110 7.39 12.58 -8.03
CA THR A 110 8.60 11.85 -8.39
C THR A 110 8.35 10.36 -8.34
N ARG A 111 9.13 9.61 -9.10
CA ARG A 111 9.18 8.14 -9.03
C ARG A 111 10.56 7.68 -8.61
N VAL A 112 10.65 6.54 -7.98
CA VAL A 112 11.88 5.89 -7.58
C VAL A 112 11.73 4.39 -7.79
N PRO A 113 12.77 3.66 -8.26
CA PRO A 113 12.76 2.21 -8.27
C PRO A 113 12.47 1.64 -6.89
N GLU A 114 11.60 0.65 -6.82
CA GLU A 114 11.20 0.03 -5.55
C GLU A 114 12.40 -0.54 -4.78
N GLU A 115 13.39 -1.09 -5.50
CA GLU A 115 14.63 -1.60 -4.92
C GLU A 115 15.40 -0.52 -4.14
N ILE A 116 15.54 0.68 -4.71
CA ILE A 116 16.22 1.80 -4.05
C ILE A 116 15.42 2.24 -2.82
N ALA A 117 14.08 2.24 -2.92
CA ALA A 117 13.22 2.60 -1.79
C ALA A 117 13.36 1.59 -0.64
N GLN A 118 13.45 0.29 -0.95
CA GLN A 118 13.65 -0.78 0.03
C GLN A 118 15.04 -0.69 0.67
N GLN A 119 16.12 -0.63 -0.11
CA GLN A 119 17.49 -0.49 0.38
C GLN A 119 17.66 0.71 1.30
N ARG A 120 17.01 1.82 0.96
CA ARG A 120 17.01 3.02 1.81
C ARG A 120 16.30 2.78 3.14
N THR A 121 15.16 2.09 3.11
CA THR A 121 14.42 1.75 4.33
C THR A 121 15.25 0.85 5.21
N GLU A 122 15.85 -0.20 4.65
CA GLU A 122 16.73 -1.13 5.35
C GLU A 122 17.94 -0.43 5.97
N TYR A 123 18.58 0.47 5.22
CA TYR A 123 19.72 1.25 5.73
C TYR A 123 19.36 2.05 6.98
N TYR A 124 18.26 2.81 6.94
CA TYR A 124 17.86 3.61 8.09
C TYR A 124 17.31 2.77 9.24
N MET A 125 16.63 1.66 8.96
CA MET A 125 16.23 0.72 10.00
C MET A 125 17.43 0.12 10.72
N LYS A 126 18.44 -0.32 9.96
CA LYS A 126 19.69 -0.84 10.52
C LYS A 126 20.39 0.23 11.36
N GLN A 127 20.53 1.45 10.85
CA GLN A 127 21.14 2.55 11.59
C GLN A 127 20.40 2.84 12.91
N ALA A 128 19.08 2.86 12.89
CA ALA A 128 18.26 3.04 14.10
C ALA A 128 18.45 1.89 15.09
N GLN A 129 18.53 0.66 14.59
CA GLN A 129 18.76 -0.52 15.40
C GLN A 129 20.15 -0.52 16.03
N ASP A 130 21.19 -0.14 15.27
CA ASP A 130 22.56 -0.04 15.77
C ASP A 130 22.67 1.04 16.87
N GLN A 131 22.03 2.19 16.69
CA GLN A 131 21.92 3.24 17.70
C GLN A 131 21.24 2.74 18.97
N GLN A 132 20.15 2.00 18.79
CA GLN A 132 19.39 1.44 19.90
C GLN A 132 20.21 0.42 20.72
N THR A 133 20.90 -0.48 20.01
CA THR A 133 21.77 -1.48 20.67
C THR A 133 22.95 -0.83 21.40
N ALA A 134 23.50 0.26 20.83
CA ALA A 134 24.56 1.04 21.49
C ALA A 134 24.07 1.67 22.82
N ILE A 135 22.88 2.29 22.80
CA ILE A 135 22.28 2.88 24.00
C ILE A 135 22.01 1.79 25.04
N ASP A 136 21.47 0.64 24.65
CA ASP A 136 21.19 -0.47 25.55
C ASP A 136 22.47 -1.04 26.17
N ALA A 137 23.54 -1.13 25.36
CA ALA A 137 24.85 -1.56 25.86
C ALA A 137 25.47 -0.57 26.86
N ASP A 138 25.33 0.74 26.63
CA ASP A 138 25.83 1.76 27.52
C ASP A 138 25.03 1.78 28.85
N LEU A 139 23.70 1.67 28.76
CA LEU A 139 22.85 1.53 29.96
C LEU A 139 23.21 0.28 30.78
N ALA A 140 23.49 -0.84 30.10
CA ALA A 140 23.89 -2.08 30.76
C ALA A 140 25.25 -1.95 31.49
N LYS A 141 26.19 -1.15 30.94
CA LYS A 141 27.49 -0.87 31.60
C LYS A 141 27.34 0.01 32.83
N GLU A 142 26.42 0.96 32.81
CA GLU A 142 26.16 1.87 33.93
C GLU A 142 25.25 1.28 34.98
N GLN A 143 24.73 0.09 34.79
CA GLN A 143 23.84 -0.60 35.71
C GLN A 143 24.55 -0.94 37.02
N HIS A 144 24.04 -0.42 38.14
CA HIS A 144 24.55 -0.72 39.46
C HIS A 144 23.68 -1.79 40.13
N LYS A 145 24.34 -2.71 40.88
CA LYS A 145 23.67 -3.82 41.56
C LYS A 145 22.57 -3.39 42.54
N SER A 146 22.69 -2.20 43.13
CA SER A 146 21.71 -1.63 44.05
C SER A 146 20.59 -0.84 43.37
N MET A 147 20.69 -0.58 42.06
CA MET A 147 19.75 0.21 41.32
C MET A 147 19.67 -0.31 39.86
N PRO A 148 19.00 -1.46 39.67
CA PRO A 148 18.86 -2.07 38.35
C PRO A 148 18.01 -1.16 37.48
N ILE A 149 18.48 -0.91 36.24
CA ILE A 149 17.75 -0.16 35.21
C ILE A 149 16.91 -1.17 34.45
N ASN A 150 15.58 -1.13 34.64
CA ASN A 150 14.65 -1.92 33.85
C ASN A 150 14.19 -1.07 32.65
N VAL A 151 14.43 -1.56 31.45
CA VAL A 151 13.97 -0.90 30.22
C VAL A 151 12.75 -1.67 29.71
N ASP A 152 11.56 -1.21 30.10
CA ASP A 152 10.31 -1.71 29.55
C ASP A 152 9.92 -0.83 28.34
N ARG A 153 9.92 -1.43 27.16
CA ARG A 153 9.48 -0.76 25.93
C ARG A 153 8.09 -1.24 25.58
N ASP A 154 7.09 -0.44 25.87
CA ASP A 154 5.72 -0.69 25.47
C ASP A 154 5.35 0.28 24.33
N THR A 155 5.48 -0.19 23.10
CA THR A 155 5.08 0.57 21.92
C THR A 155 3.70 0.12 21.46
N ARG A 156 2.67 0.79 21.95
CA ARG A 156 1.29 0.49 21.59
C ARG A 156 0.75 1.57 20.65
N VAL A 157 0.68 1.26 19.37
CA VAL A 157 -0.04 2.09 18.39
C VAL A 157 -1.49 1.65 18.37
N THR A 158 -2.37 2.44 19.00
CA THR A 158 -3.82 2.22 18.95
C THR A 158 -4.38 3.06 17.82
N PHE A 159 -4.52 2.49 16.63
CA PHE A 159 -5.41 3.06 15.64
C PHE A 159 -6.84 2.84 16.13
N GLY A 160 -7.63 3.93 16.19
CA GLY A 160 -8.98 3.92 16.72
C GLY A 160 -9.81 2.74 16.22
N GLY A 161 -9.89 1.71 17.04
CA GLY A 161 -10.72 0.54 16.79
C GLY A 161 -12.18 0.94 16.96
N SER A 162 -12.93 0.97 15.88
CA SER A 162 -14.38 1.00 15.92
C SER A 162 -14.87 -0.21 16.74
N LYS A 163 -15.45 0.04 17.92
CA LYS A 163 -16.21 -0.99 18.65
C LYS A 163 -17.37 -1.40 17.74
N LYS A 164 -17.34 -2.63 17.24
CA LYS A 164 -18.55 -3.28 16.73
C LYS A 164 -19.43 -3.59 17.93
N SER A 165 -20.60 -2.92 17.98
CA SER A 165 -21.75 -3.35 18.78
C SER A 165 -22.30 -4.63 18.23
#